data_3ef80a7c70d8ccf9f1765330513302f9
#
_entry.id   3ef80a7c70d8ccf9f1765330513302f9
#
_cell.length_a   1.000
_cell.length_b   1.000
_cell.length_c   1.000
_cell.angle_alpha   90.00
_cell.angle_beta   90.00
_cell.angle_gamma   90.00
#
_symmetry.space_group_name_H-M   'P 1'
#
loop_
_entity.id
_entity.type
_entity.pdbx_description
1 polymer ?
#
loop_
_entity_poly.entity_id
_entity_poly.type
_entity_poly.pdbx_seq_one_letter_code
_entity_poly.pdbx_strand_id
1 'polypeptide(L)'
;MNLFSSVQLAPKDPIFGLTEAYTADQRPGKVNLGVGVYYTDDGKVPLLRAVLEAEKEVVAKEAPRAYIPIEGPNPYNSAVQNLLFGKDSALIQAGRVVTAECLGGTGALRVGGDFVKRLEPNSQAAISSPSWENHRGIFEAAGYTVLDYAYFDPKTRGVDFDGMVKSLQSFPAKTLVILHACCHNPTGADLTKDQWKTIISICQQKQLIPFLDIAYQGFADGIEEDGAAVRMFADSGMSFFVSSSFSKSFSLYGERVGALSIVTQNKEESARVLSQLKRVIRTNYSNPPTHGAAIVATVLNSPKLRQMWEDELAQMRDRIKSMRHGLKEKLAAAGISHDFSFIEAQRGMFSYSGLTADQVAKLQEQDAIYALSTGRICVAALNSKNIDRVAQAIARVLMSK
;
A
#
# COMPACT_ATOMS: atom_id res chain seq x y z
N MET A 1 43.42 7.07 8.24
CA MET A 1 42.31 7.43 7.30
C MET A 1 41.01 7.32 8.08
N ASN A 2 40.17 8.38 8.18
CA ASN A 2 38.84 8.30 8.83
C ASN A 2 37.82 7.92 7.78
N LEU A 3 37.36 6.66 7.79
CA LEU A 3 36.42 6.10 6.82
C LEU A 3 35.08 6.86 6.80
N PHE A 4 34.65 7.40 7.91
CA PHE A 4 33.32 8.00 8.09
C PHE A 4 33.31 9.53 7.99
N SER A 5 34.48 10.17 7.72
CA SER A 5 34.58 11.65 7.66
C SER A 5 33.73 12.30 6.57
N SER A 6 33.38 11.55 5.52
CA SER A 6 32.54 12.02 4.40
C SER A 6 31.05 11.72 4.60
N VAL A 7 30.66 11.00 5.65
CA VAL A 7 29.25 10.64 5.92
C VAL A 7 28.50 11.88 6.39
N GLN A 8 27.50 12.28 5.61
CA GLN A 8 26.62 13.39 5.95
C GLN A 8 25.40 12.90 6.72
N LEU A 9 24.85 13.74 7.60
CA LEU A 9 23.59 13.46 8.27
C LEU A 9 22.46 13.41 7.23
N ALA A 10 21.76 12.28 7.17
CA ALA A 10 20.59 12.15 6.29
C ALA A 10 19.42 13.03 6.78
N PRO A 11 18.58 13.55 5.86
CA PRO A 11 17.34 14.20 6.25
C PRO A 11 16.43 13.22 7.01
N LYS A 12 15.63 13.75 7.93
CA LYS A 12 14.65 12.92 8.64
C LYS A 12 13.60 12.39 7.66
N ASP A 13 13.21 11.13 7.83
CA ASP A 13 12.08 10.55 7.12
C ASP A 13 10.80 11.35 7.42
N PRO A 14 10.01 11.75 6.42
CA PRO A 14 8.84 12.60 6.63
C PRO A 14 7.78 11.98 7.57
N ILE A 15 7.61 10.66 7.54
CA ILE A 15 6.60 9.95 8.36
C ILE A 15 7.14 9.64 9.75
N PHE A 16 8.35 9.06 9.83
CA PHE A 16 8.96 8.72 11.12
C PHE A 16 9.38 9.96 11.89
N GLY A 17 9.91 11.00 11.22
CA GLY A 17 10.23 12.28 11.84
C GLY A 17 9.01 12.99 12.42
N LEU A 18 7.85 12.91 11.74
CA LEU A 18 6.59 13.41 12.26
C LEU A 18 6.12 12.64 13.51
N THR A 19 6.32 11.32 13.51
CA THR A 19 5.99 10.45 14.65
C THR A 19 6.88 10.75 15.86
N GLU A 20 8.18 11.01 15.65
CA GLU A 20 9.08 11.47 16.71
C GLU A 20 8.61 12.79 17.30
N ALA A 21 8.26 13.79 16.47
CA ALA A 21 7.73 15.07 16.90
C ALA A 21 6.42 14.91 17.69
N TYR A 22 5.49 14.09 17.20
CA TYR A 22 4.26 13.77 17.92
C TYR A 22 4.54 13.13 19.28
N THR A 23 5.48 12.19 19.35
CA THR A 23 5.81 11.48 20.60
C THR A 23 6.42 12.44 21.63
N ALA A 24 7.28 13.34 21.20
CA ALA A 24 7.93 14.35 22.05
C ALA A 24 6.99 15.43 22.58
N ASP A 25 5.88 15.71 21.88
CA ASP A 25 4.88 16.71 22.30
C ASP A 25 4.13 16.22 23.55
N GLN A 26 4.10 17.04 24.58
CA GLN A 26 3.42 16.74 25.86
C GLN A 26 2.02 17.35 25.96
N ARG A 27 1.55 18.08 24.92
CA ARG A 27 0.23 18.71 24.96
C ARG A 27 -0.89 17.67 25.02
N PRO A 28 -1.91 17.88 25.88
CA PRO A 28 -3.05 16.97 25.94
C PRO A 28 -3.89 17.02 24.66
N GLY A 29 -4.48 15.90 24.31
CA GLY A 29 -5.36 15.79 23.13
C GLY A 29 -4.66 15.90 21.78
N LYS A 30 -3.33 15.76 21.70
CA LYS A 30 -2.58 15.71 20.46
C LYS A 30 -3.09 14.58 19.55
N VAL A 31 -3.11 14.81 18.23
CA VAL A 31 -3.63 13.88 17.23
C VAL A 31 -2.58 13.61 16.15
N ASN A 32 -2.29 12.34 15.86
CA ASN A 32 -1.40 11.95 14.77
C ASN A 32 -2.20 11.48 13.55
N LEU A 33 -2.21 12.27 12.50
CA LEU A 33 -2.82 11.95 11.20
C LEU A 33 -1.77 11.67 10.11
N GLY A 34 -0.48 11.59 10.49
CA GLY A 34 0.62 11.38 9.54
C GLY A 34 0.91 9.91 9.26
N VAL A 35 0.73 9.03 10.25
CA VAL A 35 1.09 7.61 10.13
C VAL A 35 -0.03 6.81 9.47
N GLY A 36 0.34 5.94 8.53
CA GLY A 36 -0.56 5.03 7.84
C GLY A 36 -0.91 3.78 8.65
N VAL A 37 -1.50 3.97 9.82
CA VAL A 37 -1.95 2.91 10.72
C VAL A 37 -3.43 3.09 11.00
N TYR A 38 -4.18 1.98 11.03
CA TYR A 38 -5.57 1.98 11.47
C TYR A 38 -5.65 2.02 12.99
N TYR A 39 -6.52 2.87 13.52
CA TYR A 39 -6.84 2.92 14.95
C TYR A 39 -8.33 2.67 15.17
N THR A 40 -8.65 1.95 16.24
CA THR A 40 -10.03 1.78 16.74
C THR A 40 -10.59 3.12 17.22
N ASP A 41 -11.88 3.16 17.57
CA ASP A 41 -12.50 4.36 18.15
C ASP A 41 -11.88 4.77 19.50
N ASP A 42 -11.27 3.81 20.20
CA ASP A 42 -10.49 4.05 21.42
C ASP A 42 -9.06 4.53 21.18
N GLY A 43 -8.65 4.72 19.91
CA GLY A 43 -7.32 5.18 19.54
C GLY A 43 -6.23 4.12 19.69
N LYS A 44 -6.56 2.83 19.59
CA LYS A 44 -5.62 1.71 19.68
C LYS A 44 -5.48 1.01 18.34
N VAL A 45 -4.30 0.49 18.05
CA VAL A 45 -4.10 -0.46 16.95
C VAL A 45 -4.79 -1.78 17.32
N PRO A 46 -5.73 -2.29 16.53
CA PRO A 46 -6.43 -3.51 16.89
C PRO A 46 -5.52 -4.75 16.75
N LEU A 47 -5.67 -5.70 17.64
CA LEU A 47 -5.29 -7.07 17.41
C LEU A 47 -6.56 -7.80 16.92
N LEU A 48 -6.57 -8.22 15.65
CA LEU A 48 -7.73 -8.88 15.07
C LEU A 48 -7.95 -10.25 15.75
N ARG A 49 -9.20 -10.60 16.00
CA ARG A 49 -9.55 -11.91 16.62
C ARG A 49 -9.13 -13.08 15.73
N ALA A 50 -9.33 -12.95 14.42
CA ALA A 50 -8.87 -13.96 13.46
C ALA A 50 -7.36 -14.19 13.55
N VAL A 51 -6.57 -13.10 13.70
CA VAL A 51 -5.12 -13.17 13.89
C VAL A 51 -4.77 -13.85 15.21
N LEU A 52 -5.42 -13.44 16.32
CA LEU A 52 -5.18 -14.01 17.64
C LEU A 52 -5.49 -15.52 17.69
N GLU A 53 -6.60 -15.96 17.09
CA GLU A 53 -6.94 -17.39 17.04
C GLU A 53 -5.95 -18.18 16.18
N ALA A 54 -5.55 -17.63 15.02
CA ALA A 54 -4.53 -18.23 14.17
C ALA A 54 -3.17 -18.34 14.89
N GLU A 55 -2.79 -17.31 15.66
CA GLU A 55 -1.53 -17.33 16.44
C GLU A 55 -1.53 -18.43 17.49
N LYS A 56 -2.66 -18.62 18.21
CA LYS A 56 -2.83 -19.74 19.16
C LYS A 56 -2.66 -21.10 18.45
N GLU A 57 -3.26 -21.28 17.28
CA GLU A 57 -3.10 -22.50 16.48
C GLU A 57 -1.65 -22.72 16.03
N VAL A 58 -0.95 -21.66 15.63
CA VAL A 58 0.47 -21.72 15.21
C VAL A 58 1.36 -22.12 16.39
N VAL A 59 1.15 -21.52 17.57
CA VAL A 59 1.92 -21.83 18.78
C VAL A 59 1.65 -23.24 19.27
N ALA A 60 0.40 -23.68 19.26
CA ALA A 60 0.01 -25.02 19.70
C ALA A 60 0.60 -26.18 18.86
N LYS A 61 1.08 -25.90 17.66
CA LYS A 61 1.79 -26.92 16.84
C LYS A 61 3.19 -27.25 17.34
N GLU A 62 3.75 -26.43 18.23
CA GLU A 62 5.13 -26.59 18.77
C GLU A 62 6.19 -26.87 17.69
N ALA A 63 5.99 -26.32 16.49
CA ALA A 63 6.84 -26.58 15.33
C ALA A 63 8.27 -26.01 15.54
N PRO A 64 9.31 -26.71 15.11
CA PRO A 64 10.68 -26.21 15.18
C PRO A 64 10.86 -24.93 14.34
N ARG A 65 11.76 -24.04 14.76
CA ARG A 65 12.08 -22.79 14.09
C ARG A 65 13.24 -22.97 13.08
N ALA A 66 13.13 -23.99 12.22
CA ALA A 66 14.11 -24.27 11.18
C ALA A 66 14.00 -23.27 10.00
N TYR A 67 15.05 -23.22 9.17
CA TYR A 67 14.99 -22.47 7.91
C TYR A 67 13.89 -23.04 7.00
N ILE A 68 13.12 -22.14 6.41
CA ILE A 68 12.08 -22.47 5.43
C ILE A 68 12.61 -22.32 3.98
N PRO A 69 11.88 -22.77 2.96
CA PRO A 69 12.24 -22.51 1.55
C PRO A 69 12.50 -21.02 1.28
N ILE A 70 13.39 -20.74 0.34
CA ILE A 70 13.78 -19.37 -0.02
C ILE A 70 12.59 -18.52 -0.46
N GLU A 71 11.63 -19.14 -1.15
CA GLU A 71 10.38 -18.51 -1.59
C GLU A 71 9.29 -18.45 -0.52
N GLY A 72 9.56 -18.94 0.67
CA GLY A 72 8.56 -19.05 1.74
C GLY A 72 7.72 -20.34 1.67
N PRO A 73 6.81 -20.54 2.63
CA PRO A 73 6.03 -21.78 2.74
C PRO A 73 4.95 -21.86 1.65
N ASN A 74 4.80 -23.02 1.02
CA ASN A 74 3.79 -23.22 -0.01
C ASN A 74 2.34 -22.93 0.46
N PRO A 75 1.91 -23.28 1.69
CA PRO A 75 0.55 -22.94 2.17
C PRO A 75 0.30 -21.42 2.19
N TYR A 76 1.31 -20.61 2.48
CA TYR A 76 1.22 -19.16 2.44
C TYR A 76 1.16 -18.65 0.98
N ASN A 77 2.09 -19.08 0.14
CA ASN A 77 2.17 -18.64 -1.25
C ASN A 77 0.89 -18.98 -2.02
N SER A 78 0.33 -20.19 -1.83
CA SER A 78 -0.93 -20.61 -2.45
C SER A 78 -2.13 -19.80 -1.93
N ALA A 79 -2.17 -19.48 -0.63
CA ALA A 79 -3.23 -18.66 -0.06
C ALA A 79 -3.20 -17.23 -0.61
N VAL A 80 -2.00 -16.66 -0.81
CA VAL A 80 -1.82 -15.34 -1.45
C VAL A 80 -2.28 -15.36 -2.90
N GLN A 81 -1.93 -16.40 -3.67
CA GLN A 81 -2.40 -16.57 -5.05
C GLN A 81 -3.93 -16.62 -5.11
N ASN A 82 -4.56 -17.41 -4.25
CA ASN A 82 -6.02 -17.52 -4.18
C ASN A 82 -6.68 -16.19 -3.81
N LEU A 83 -6.07 -15.39 -2.94
CA LEU A 83 -6.58 -14.08 -2.56
C LEU A 83 -6.52 -13.07 -3.72
N LEU A 84 -5.42 -13.06 -4.46
CA LEU A 84 -5.18 -12.11 -5.55
C LEU A 84 -5.95 -12.46 -6.83
N PHE A 85 -5.92 -13.74 -7.23
CA PHE A 85 -6.38 -14.18 -8.54
C PHE A 85 -7.70 -14.96 -8.50
N GLY A 86 -8.18 -15.31 -7.31
CA GLY A 86 -9.34 -16.19 -7.11
C GLY A 86 -8.94 -17.67 -7.08
N LYS A 87 -9.68 -18.45 -6.28
CA LYS A 87 -9.39 -19.88 -6.05
C LYS A 87 -9.46 -20.73 -7.33
N ASP A 88 -10.35 -20.36 -8.26
CA ASP A 88 -10.58 -21.08 -9.51
C ASP A 88 -9.84 -20.47 -10.70
N SER A 89 -8.84 -19.63 -10.45
CA SER A 89 -8.07 -18.95 -11.48
C SER A 89 -7.39 -19.89 -12.45
N ALA A 90 -7.67 -19.73 -13.73
CA ALA A 90 -7.01 -20.47 -14.80
C ALA A 90 -5.48 -20.28 -14.82
N LEU A 91 -4.99 -19.11 -14.37
CA LEU A 91 -3.55 -18.84 -14.28
C LEU A 91 -2.88 -19.73 -13.22
N ILE A 92 -3.54 -19.91 -12.07
CA ILE A 92 -3.03 -20.78 -10.99
C ILE A 92 -3.05 -22.23 -11.47
N GLN A 93 -4.16 -22.69 -12.06
CA GLN A 93 -4.31 -24.06 -12.56
C GLN A 93 -3.29 -24.39 -13.67
N ALA A 94 -2.97 -23.42 -14.52
CA ALA A 94 -1.96 -23.55 -15.56
C ALA A 94 -0.51 -23.42 -15.05
N GLY A 95 -0.29 -23.19 -13.76
CA GLY A 95 1.03 -23.00 -13.16
C GLY A 95 1.76 -21.75 -13.63
N ARG A 96 1.02 -20.69 -14.01
CA ARG A 96 1.53 -19.43 -14.56
C ARG A 96 1.82 -18.38 -13.51
N VAL A 97 1.61 -18.66 -12.22
CA VAL A 97 1.84 -17.71 -11.12
C VAL A 97 2.99 -18.19 -10.24
N VAL A 98 4.00 -17.37 -10.11
CA VAL A 98 5.09 -17.52 -9.14
C VAL A 98 4.81 -16.60 -7.97
N THR A 99 4.83 -17.11 -6.75
CA THR A 99 4.70 -16.28 -5.55
C THR A 99 5.81 -16.60 -4.57
N ALA A 100 6.39 -15.56 -3.98
CA ALA A 100 7.38 -15.66 -2.92
C ALA A 100 7.01 -14.72 -1.77
N GLU A 101 7.10 -15.23 -0.55
CA GLU A 101 7.00 -14.43 0.66
C GLU A 101 8.13 -13.40 0.71
N CYS A 102 7.80 -12.18 1.13
CA CYS A 102 8.72 -11.06 1.23
C CYS A 102 8.53 -10.29 2.54
N LEU A 103 9.52 -9.45 2.88
CA LEU A 103 9.52 -8.60 4.08
C LEU A 103 8.51 -7.43 3.93
N GLY A 104 7.23 -7.75 3.94
CA GLY A 104 6.15 -6.80 3.65
C GLY A 104 6.13 -6.38 2.19
N GLY A 105 5.27 -5.41 1.87
CA GLY A 105 5.19 -4.83 0.52
C GLY A 105 6.50 -4.17 0.07
N THR A 106 7.20 -3.49 0.98
CA THR A 106 8.52 -2.90 0.69
C THR A 106 9.52 -3.94 0.20
N GLY A 107 9.60 -5.09 0.88
CA GLY A 107 10.45 -6.20 0.45
C GLY A 107 10.04 -6.78 -0.89
N ALA A 108 8.73 -6.90 -1.15
CA ALA A 108 8.20 -7.39 -2.44
C ALA A 108 8.56 -6.44 -3.59
N LEU A 109 8.37 -5.14 -3.43
CA LEU A 109 8.76 -4.12 -4.40
C LEU A 109 10.27 -4.14 -4.68
N ARG A 110 11.09 -4.24 -3.62
CA ARG A 110 12.54 -4.29 -3.74
C ARG A 110 13.01 -5.54 -4.47
N VAL A 111 12.54 -6.71 -4.07
CA VAL A 111 12.90 -7.99 -4.71
C VAL A 111 12.45 -8.02 -6.18
N GLY A 112 11.24 -7.55 -6.47
CA GLY A 112 10.75 -7.42 -7.84
C GLY A 112 11.56 -6.44 -8.67
N GLY A 113 11.90 -5.28 -8.11
CA GLY A 113 12.76 -4.28 -8.74
C GLY A 113 14.15 -4.84 -9.06
N ASP A 114 14.82 -5.47 -8.08
CA ASP A 114 16.12 -6.10 -8.28
C ASP A 114 16.06 -7.22 -9.34
N PHE A 115 14.95 -7.98 -9.36
CA PHE A 115 14.75 -9.05 -10.36
C PHE A 115 14.62 -8.49 -11.77
N VAL A 116 13.74 -7.48 -11.98
CA VAL A 116 13.57 -6.86 -13.30
C VAL A 116 14.86 -6.16 -13.75
N LYS A 117 15.60 -5.51 -12.85
CA LYS A 117 16.86 -4.84 -13.17
C LYS A 117 17.94 -5.78 -13.66
N ARG A 118 17.94 -7.03 -13.19
CA ARG A 118 18.83 -8.09 -13.73
C ARG A 118 18.46 -8.56 -15.12
N LEU A 119 17.15 -8.57 -15.46
CA LEU A 119 16.66 -8.97 -16.78
C LEU A 119 16.82 -7.82 -17.79
N GLU A 120 16.55 -6.60 -17.36
CA GLU A 120 16.53 -5.40 -18.19
C GLU A 120 17.39 -4.31 -17.54
N PRO A 121 18.74 -4.40 -17.63
CA PRO A 121 19.66 -3.49 -16.92
C PRO A 121 19.47 -2.01 -17.22
N ASN A 122 18.96 -1.68 -18.42
CA ASN A 122 18.73 -0.32 -18.86
C ASN A 122 17.32 0.21 -18.62
N SER A 123 16.44 -0.62 -18.01
CA SER A 123 15.07 -0.19 -17.72
C SER A 123 15.03 0.96 -16.72
N GLN A 124 14.05 1.83 -16.90
CA GLN A 124 13.68 2.90 -15.97
C GLN A 124 12.48 2.44 -15.14
N ALA A 125 12.24 3.06 -14.00
CA ALA A 125 11.02 2.86 -13.22
C ALA A 125 10.17 4.13 -13.28
N ALA A 126 8.84 4.00 -13.32
CA ALA A 126 7.93 5.13 -13.32
C ALA A 126 6.93 4.98 -12.17
N ILE A 127 6.74 6.05 -11.39
CA ILE A 127 5.83 6.13 -10.25
C ILE A 127 4.81 7.23 -10.46
N SER A 128 3.66 7.16 -9.78
CA SER A 128 2.66 8.24 -9.81
C SER A 128 3.18 9.52 -9.17
N SER A 129 2.70 10.66 -9.63
CA SER A 129 2.95 11.96 -8.99
C SER A 129 1.63 12.55 -8.47
N PRO A 130 1.45 12.63 -7.12
CA PRO A 130 2.32 12.10 -6.06
C PRO A 130 2.25 10.57 -5.93
N SER A 131 3.18 9.99 -5.17
CA SER A 131 3.21 8.57 -4.83
C SER A 131 3.53 8.37 -3.34
N TRP A 132 3.46 7.13 -2.85
CA TRP A 132 4.07 6.80 -1.57
C TRP A 132 5.57 7.09 -1.63
N GLU A 133 6.04 7.89 -0.69
CA GLU A 133 7.40 8.46 -0.72
C GLU A 133 8.49 7.39 -0.88
N ASN A 134 8.26 6.21 -0.28
CA ASN A 134 9.25 5.13 -0.32
C ASN A 134 9.35 4.43 -1.68
N HIS A 135 8.36 4.58 -2.59
CA HIS A 135 8.47 4.03 -3.95
C HIS A 135 9.74 4.53 -4.64
N ARG A 136 9.97 5.84 -4.63
CA ARG A 136 11.19 6.42 -5.23
C ARG A 136 12.46 5.84 -4.61
N GLY A 137 12.55 5.84 -3.28
CA GLY A 137 13.72 5.32 -2.57
C GLY A 137 14.00 3.84 -2.84
N ILE A 138 12.96 3.00 -2.93
CA ILE A 138 13.10 1.57 -3.23
C ILE A 138 13.71 1.37 -4.62
N PHE A 139 13.18 2.04 -5.66
CA PHE A 139 13.61 1.82 -7.03
C PHE A 139 14.94 2.52 -7.33
N GLU A 140 15.22 3.70 -6.76
CA GLU A 140 16.55 4.31 -6.83
C GLU A 140 17.63 3.42 -6.18
N ALA A 141 17.33 2.85 -5.00
CA ALA A 141 18.22 1.91 -4.35
C ALA A 141 18.40 0.58 -5.12
N ALA A 142 17.43 0.20 -5.97
CA ALA A 142 17.55 -0.91 -6.91
C ALA A 142 18.28 -0.53 -8.22
N GLY A 143 18.79 0.71 -8.34
CA GLY A 143 19.58 1.19 -9.47
C GLY A 143 18.76 1.70 -10.66
N TYR A 144 17.51 2.10 -10.46
CA TYR A 144 16.69 2.71 -11.49
C TYR A 144 16.83 4.22 -11.53
N THR A 145 16.77 4.78 -12.74
CA THR A 145 16.30 6.16 -12.92
C THR A 145 14.79 6.14 -12.74
N VAL A 146 14.29 6.91 -11.79
CA VAL A 146 12.85 6.94 -11.47
C VAL A 146 12.20 8.15 -12.13
N LEU A 147 11.22 7.88 -12.98
CA LEU A 147 10.38 8.85 -13.67
C LEU A 147 9.06 9.05 -12.91
N ASP A 148 8.42 10.18 -13.16
CA ASP A 148 7.09 10.47 -12.68
C ASP A 148 6.06 10.41 -13.82
N TYR A 149 4.86 9.86 -13.54
CA TYR A 149 3.69 10.03 -14.40
C TYR A 149 2.62 10.84 -13.70
N ALA A 150 1.91 11.70 -14.43
CA ALA A 150 0.81 12.47 -13.88
C ALA A 150 -0.27 11.54 -13.33
N TYR A 151 -0.81 11.85 -12.14
CA TYR A 151 -1.82 11.02 -11.51
C TYR A 151 -2.94 11.79 -10.81
N PHE A 152 -2.62 12.87 -10.14
CA PHE A 152 -3.58 13.60 -9.31
C PHE A 152 -3.81 15.01 -9.85
N ASP A 153 -5.08 15.38 -10.01
CA ASP A 153 -5.48 16.75 -10.34
C ASP A 153 -5.87 17.49 -9.05
N PRO A 154 -5.10 18.52 -8.64
CA PRO A 154 -5.42 19.30 -7.46
C PRO A 154 -6.71 20.13 -7.57
N LYS A 155 -7.25 20.35 -8.78
CA LYS A 155 -8.49 21.11 -8.99
C LYS A 155 -9.72 20.25 -8.74
N THR A 156 -9.75 19.05 -9.33
CA THR A 156 -10.88 18.11 -9.17
C THR A 156 -10.73 17.22 -7.93
N ARG A 157 -9.53 17.17 -7.32
CA ARG A 157 -9.17 16.26 -6.21
C ARG A 157 -9.31 14.78 -6.58
N GLY A 158 -9.29 14.49 -7.85
CA GLY A 158 -9.39 13.16 -8.43
C GLY A 158 -8.18 12.78 -9.27
N VAL A 159 -8.32 11.76 -10.11
CA VAL A 159 -7.26 11.31 -11.02
C VAL A 159 -7.15 12.23 -12.22
N ASP A 160 -5.94 12.73 -12.52
CA ASP A 160 -5.59 13.34 -13.80
C ASP A 160 -5.37 12.22 -14.84
N PHE A 161 -6.46 11.65 -15.32
CA PHE A 161 -6.39 10.49 -16.20
C PHE A 161 -5.77 10.81 -17.56
N ASP A 162 -6.07 11.96 -18.15
CA ASP A 162 -5.49 12.38 -19.43
C ASP A 162 -3.98 12.61 -19.32
N GLY A 163 -3.54 13.24 -18.23
CA GLY A 163 -2.13 13.41 -17.92
C GLY A 163 -1.42 12.07 -17.71
N MET A 164 -2.07 11.12 -17.02
CA MET A 164 -1.55 9.76 -16.82
C MET A 164 -1.37 9.03 -18.17
N VAL A 165 -2.40 9.02 -19.02
CA VAL A 165 -2.36 8.41 -20.35
C VAL A 165 -1.21 8.99 -21.19
N LYS A 166 -1.12 10.32 -21.25
CA LYS A 166 -0.05 11.02 -21.99
C LYS A 166 1.34 10.63 -21.47
N SER A 167 1.50 10.57 -20.15
CA SER A 167 2.77 10.20 -19.53
C SER A 167 3.17 8.76 -19.90
N LEU A 168 2.27 7.80 -19.71
CA LEU A 168 2.53 6.38 -20.00
C LEU A 168 2.83 6.14 -21.49
N GLN A 169 2.15 6.84 -22.39
CA GLN A 169 2.41 6.78 -23.82
C GLN A 169 3.78 7.33 -24.23
N SER A 170 4.36 8.22 -23.44
CA SER A 170 5.68 8.82 -23.70
C SER A 170 6.84 7.93 -23.28
N PHE A 171 6.64 6.95 -22.41
CA PHE A 171 7.71 6.13 -21.87
C PHE A 171 8.27 5.15 -22.91
N PRO A 172 9.58 4.87 -22.86
CA PRO A 172 10.18 3.82 -23.67
C PRO A 172 9.66 2.43 -23.29
N ALA A 173 9.71 1.51 -24.24
CA ALA A 173 9.42 0.10 -23.96
C ALA A 173 10.26 -0.43 -22.79
N LYS A 174 9.74 -1.41 -22.05
CA LYS A 174 10.38 -2.02 -20.87
C LYS A 174 10.55 -1.07 -19.67
N THR A 175 9.91 0.10 -19.66
CA THR A 175 9.78 0.89 -18.44
C THR A 175 8.94 0.12 -17.43
N LEU A 176 9.46 -0.04 -16.19
CA LEU A 176 8.75 -0.65 -15.06
C LEU A 176 7.77 0.38 -14.49
N VAL A 177 6.48 0.14 -14.60
CA VAL A 177 5.45 1.10 -14.14
C VAL A 177 4.81 0.61 -12.86
N ILE A 178 5.00 1.35 -11.78
CA ILE A 178 4.44 1.06 -10.47
C ILE A 178 3.04 1.65 -10.38
N LEU A 179 2.04 0.79 -10.16
CA LEU A 179 0.62 1.13 -10.18
C LEU A 179 -0.01 0.71 -8.85
N HIS A 180 -0.57 1.65 -8.09
CA HIS A 180 -1.39 1.27 -6.93
C HIS A 180 -2.68 0.61 -7.43
N ALA A 181 -2.92 -0.63 -7.02
CA ALA A 181 -4.07 -1.40 -7.48
C ALA A 181 -5.40 -0.90 -6.87
N CYS A 182 -5.35 -0.37 -5.65
CA CYS A 182 -6.46 0.26 -4.93
C CYS A 182 -5.93 1.17 -3.82
N CYS A 183 -6.78 2.04 -3.30
CA CYS A 183 -6.50 2.91 -2.15
C CYS A 183 -5.20 3.70 -2.33
N HIS A 184 -5.09 4.44 -3.43
CA HIS A 184 -3.86 5.13 -3.80
C HIS A 184 -3.26 5.97 -2.66
N ASN A 185 -2.02 5.70 -2.30
CA ASN A 185 -1.28 6.48 -1.30
C ASN A 185 -0.38 7.51 -2.03
N PRO A 186 -0.57 8.83 -1.85
CA PRO A 186 -1.25 9.49 -0.73
C PRO A 186 -2.68 9.97 -1.01
N THR A 187 -3.20 9.85 -2.22
CA THR A 187 -4.36 10.65 -2.66
C THR A 187 -5.73 10.07 -2.29
N GLY A 188 -5.83 8.74 -2.16
CA GLY A 188 -7.11 8.05 -2.04
C GLY A 188 -7.94 8.06 -3.34
N ALA A 189 -7.45 8.68 -4.40
CA ALA A 189 -8.12 8.71 -5.70
C ALA A 189 -7.74 7.47 -6.51
N ASP A 190 -8.70 6.64 -6.86
CA ASP A 190 -8.49 5.38 -7.56
C ASP A 190 -9.03 5.43 -8.99
N LEU A 191 -8.44 4.62 -9.86
CA LEU A 191 -8.88 4.45 -11.25
C LEU A 191 -10.20 3.66 -11.30
N THR A 192 -11.07 4.04 -12.22
CA THR A 192 -12.27 3.27 -12.57
C THR A 192 -11.91 2.02 -13.37
N LYS A 193 -12.84 1.06 -13.48
CA LYS A 193 -12.64 -0.15 -14.30
C LYS A 193 -12.35 0.18 -15.76
N ASP A 194 -12.98 1.19 -16.34
CA ASP A 194 -12.74 1.57 -17.73
C ASP A 194 -11.38 2.26 -17.90
N GLN A 195 -10.96 3.06 -16.93
CA GLN A 195 -9.61 3.61 -16.91
C GLN A 195 -8.55 2.50 -16.82
N TRP A 196 -8.78 1.46 -16.00
CA TRP A 196 -7.89 0.30 -15.94
C TRP A 196 -7.77 -0.43 -17.27
N LYS A 197 -8.87 -0.62 -18.03
CA LYS A 197 -8.82 -1.19 -19.39
C LYS A 197 -7.91 -0.40 -20.31
N THR A 198 -8.00 0.93 -20.25
CA THR A 198 -7.16 1.83 -21.05
C THR A 198 -5.68 1.69 -20.65
N ILE A 199 -5.37 1.69 -19.34
CA ILE A 199 -3.99 1.53 -18.86
C ILE A 199 -3.40 0.18 -19.28
N ILE A 200 -4.15 -0.91 -19.18
CA ILE A 200 -3.73 -2.24 -19.65
C ILE A 200 -3.40 -2.20 -21.15
N SER A 201 -4.27 -1.60 -21.97
CA SER A 201 -4.04 -1.46 -23.41
C SER A 201 -2.76 -0.67 -23.72
N ILE A 202 -2.51 0.43 -22.98
CA ILE A 202 -1.28 1.22 -23.14
C ILE A 202 -0.06 0.39 -22.75
N CYS A 203 -0.11 -0.33 -21.63
CA CYS A 203 0.99 -1.20 -21.22
C CYS A 203 1.33 -2.25 -22.28
N GLN A 204 0.31 -2.84 -22.91
CA GLN A 204 0.49 -3.80 -24.02
C GLN A 204 1.13 -3.15 -25.24
N GLN A 205 0.55 -2.04 -25.72
CA GLN A 205 1.00 -1.33 -26.92
C GLN A 205 2.40 -0.78 -26.79
N LYS A 206 2.74 -0.26 -25.62
CA LYS A 206 4.04 0.35 -25.32
C LYS A 206 5.07 -0.65 -24.79
N GLN A 207 4.68 -1.91 -24.59
CA GLN A 207 5.53 -2.95 -23.98
C GLN A 207 6.11 -2.52 -22.63
N LEU A 208 5.29 -1.85 -21.81
CA LEU A 208 5.65 -1.49 -20.44
C LEU A 208 5.60 -2.73 -19.54
N ILE A 209 6.31 -2.69 -18.42
CA ILE A 209 6.31 -3.78 -17.42
C ILE A 209 5.44 -3.31 -16.24
N PRO A 210 4.18 -3.81 -16.10
CA PRO A 210 3.33 -3.41 -14.99
C PRO A 210 3.78 -4.06 -13.69
N PHE A 211 3.84 -3.25 -12.62
CA PHE A 211 4.07 -3.68 -11.27
C PHE A 211 2.99 -3.09 -10.36
N LEU A 212 1.99 -3.89 -10.05
CA LEU A 212 0.89 -3.48 -9.18
C LEU A 212 1.32 -3.56 -7.71
N ASP A 213 1.04 -2.51 -6.95
CA ASP A 213 1.21 -2.49 -5.50
C ASP A 213 -0.16 -2.50 -4.82
N ILE A 214 -0.44 -3.54 -4.03
CA ILE A 214 -1.70 -3.73 -3.33
C ILE A 214 -1.47 -3.88 -1.82
N ALA A 215 -1.35 -2.75 -1.13
CA ALA A 215 -1.10 -2.70 0.30
C ALA A 215 -2.38 -2.55 1.15
N TYR A 216 -3.51 -2.25 0.52
CA TYR A 216 -4.75 -1.86 1.20
C TYR A 216 -5.98 -2.64 0.72
N GLN A 217 -5.80 -3.87 0.23
CA GLN A 217 -6.92 -4.71 -0.21
C GLN A 217 -7.94 -4.90 0.92
N GLY A 218 -9.20 -4.61 0.63
CA GLY A 218 -10.32 -4.67 1.56
C GLY A 218 -10.65 -3.35 2.27
N PHE A 219 -9.88 -2.28 2.04
CA PHE A 219 -10.11 -0.97 2.68
C PHE A 219 -10.91 0.04 1.83
N ALA A 220 -11.14 -0.24 0.53
CA ALA A 220 -11.97 0.61 -0.32
C ALA A 220 -13.42 0.16 -0.34
N ASP A 221 -13.73 -0.86 -1.13
CA ASP A 221 -15.10 -1.34 -1.33
C ASP A 221 -15.29 -2.79 -0.90
N GLY A 222 -14.22 -3.60 -0.91
CA GLY A 222 -14.24 -5.00 -0.50
C GLY A 222 -12.98 -5.72 -0.95
N ILE A 223 -12.77 -6.95 -0.47
CA ILE A 223 -11.60 -7.73 -0.84
C ILE A 223 -11.59 -8.03 -2.34
N GLU A 224 -12.75 -8.42 -2.88
CA GLU A 224 -12.91 -8.77 -4.28
C GLU A 224 -12.87 -7.53 -5.18
N GLU A 225 -13.55 -6.45 -4.80
CA GLU A 225 -13.59 -5.20 -5.53
C GLU A 225 -12.20 -4.56 -5.62
N ASP A 226 -11.47 -4.53 -4.52
CA ASP A 226 -10.14 -3.92 -4.44
C ASP A 226 -9.08 -4.74 -5.18
N GLY A 227 -9.29 -6.06 -5.34
CA GLY A 227 -8.47 -6.94 -6.16
C GLY A 227 -8.77 -6.88 -7.67
N ALA A 228 -9.77 -6.12 -8.11
CA ALA A 228 -10.24 -6.13 -9.49
C ALA A 228 -9.15 -5.75 -10.51
N ALA A 229 -8.32 -4.76 -10.21
CA ALA A 229 -7.22 -4.36 -11.10
C ALA A 229 -6.25 -5.51 -11.36
N VAL A 230 -5.88 -6.27 -10.33
CA VAL A 230 -5.00 -7.43 -10.46
C VAL A 230 -5.62 -8.48 -11.38
N ARG A 231 -6.92 -8.77 -11.23
CA ARG A 231 -7.63 -9.74 -12.08
C ARG A 231 -7.79 -9.24 -13.52
N MET A 232 -8.02 -7.95 -13.73
CA MET A 232 -8.07 -7.37 -15.08
C MET A 232 -6.73 -7.50 -15.82
N PHE A 233 -5.60 -7.30 -15.12
CA PHE A 233 -4.28 -7.59 -15.68
C PHE A 233 -4.09 -9.09 -15.95
N ALA A 234 -4.56 -9.96 -15.06
CA ALA A 234 -4.53 -11.41 -15.25
C ALA A 234 -5.28 -11.84 -16.52
N ASP A 235 -6.47 -11.28 -16.76
CA ASP A 235 -7.30 -11.58 -17.93
C ASP A 235 -6.73 -10.98 -19.23
N SER A 236 -5.84 -10.01 -19.17
CA SER A 236 -5.21 -9.40 -20.33
C SER A 236 -4.20 -10.29 -21.06
N GLY A 237 -3.77 -11.37 -20.42
CA GLY A 237 -2.73 -12.27 -20.95
C GLY A 237 -1.30 -11.75 -20.80
N MET A 238 -1.09 -10.55 -20.26
CA MET A 238 0.24 -9.98 -20.02
C MET A 238 0.99 -10.71 -18.90
N SER A 239 2.32 -10.63 -18.94
CA SER A 239 3.16 -10.86 -17.76
C SER A 239 3.24 -9.58 -16.95
N PHE A 240 3.10 -9.69 -15.61
CA PHE A 240 3.13 -8.54 -14.71
C PHE A 240 3.51 -8.97 -13.30
N PHE A 241 3.78 -7.99 -12.45
CA PHE A 241 4.20 -8.16 -11.07
C PHE A 241 3.12 -7.63 -10.12
N VAL A 242 2.99 -8.27 -8.95
CA VAL A 242 2.12 -7.79 -7.86
C VAL A 242 2.89 -7.84 -6.55
N SER A 243 3.06 -6.67 -5.92
CA SER A 243 3.44 -6.56 -4.52
C SER A 243 2.19 -6.58 -3.66
N SER A 244 2.08 -7.50 -2.72
CA SER A 244 1.00 -7.52 -1.74
C SER A 244 1.54 -7.42 -0.32
N SER A 245 0.75 -6.79 0.57
CA SER A 245 1.14 -6.57 1.97
C SER A 245 -0.02 -6.92 2.90
N PHE A 246 0.30 -7.60 3.99
CA PHE A 246 -0.63 -7.94 5.07
C PHE A 246 -0.47 -7.03 6.30
N SER A 247 0.37 -6.00 6.22
CA SER A 247 0.60 -5.06 7.31
C SER A 247 -0.69 -4.38 7.79
N LYS A 248 -1.60 -4.00 6.86
CA LYS A 248 -2.80 -3.24 7.18
C LYS A 248 -4.02 -4.16 7.34
N SER A 249 -4.30 -5.00 6.34
CA SER A 249 -5.48 -5.87 6.32
C SER A 249 -5.49 -6.94 7.42
N PHE A 250 -4.34 -7.29 7.96
CA PHE A 250 -4.19 -8.19 9.12
C PHE A 250 -3.73 -7.48 10.40
N SER A 251 -3.53 -6.16 10.35
CA SER A 251 -2.94 -5.40 11.48
C SER A 251 -1.56 -5.94 11.93
N LEU A 252 -0.81 -6.54 11.01
CA LEU A 252 0.50 -7.17 11.24
C LEU A 252 1.66 -6.23 10.85
N TYR A 253 1.57 -4.97 11.20
CA TYR A 253 2.55 -3.92 10.81
C TYR A 253 4.00 -4.27 11.15
N GLY A 254 4.23 -4.82 12.34
CA GLY A 254 5.55 -5.20 12.86
C GLY A 254 6.06 -6.56 12.37
N GLU A 255 5.18 -7.44 11.90
CA GLU A 255 5.52 -8.81 11.49
C GLU A 255 6.18 -8.90 10.11
N ARG A 256 6.15 -7.83 9.32
CA ARG A 256 6.78 -7.74 8.01
C ARG A 256 6.34 -8.84 7.03
N VAL A 257 5.03 -9.02 6.86
CA VAL A 257 4.44 -10.05 6.00
C VAL A 257 3.93 -9.43 4.70
N GLY A 258 4.40 -9.95 3.59
CA GLY A 258 3.99 -9.58 2.24
C GLY A 258 4.40 -10.65 1.24
N ALA A 259 4.11 -10.43 -0.02
CA ALA A 259 4.49 -11.34 -1.08
C ALA A 259 4.73 -10.62 -2.41
N LEU A 260 5.62 -11.15 -3.20
CA LEU A 260 5.77 -10.84 -4.62
C LEU A 260 5.13 -11.96 -5.44
N SER A 261 4.15 -11.63 -6.25
CA SER A 261 3.57 -12.55 -7.25
C SER A 261 3.94 -12.09 -8.66
N ILE A 262 4.33 -13.03 -9.52
CA ILE A 262 4.71 -12.78 -10.91
C ILE A 262 3.85 -13.67 -11.81
N VAL A 263 3.14 -13.06 -12.74
CA VAL A 263 2.38 -13.79 -13.77
C VAL A 263 3.25 -13.98 -15.00
N THR A 264 3.35 -15.22 -15.46
CA THR A 264 4.19 -15.63 -16.59
C THR A 264 3.33 -16.16 -17.75
N GLN A 265 3.96 -16.45 -18.89
CA GLN A 265 3.24 -16.94 -20.07
C GLN A 265 2.90 -18.44 -20.00
N ASN A 266 3.71 -19.25 -19.32
CA ASN A 266 3.52 -20.69 -19.18
C ASN A 266 4.26 -21.22 -17.94
N LYS A 267 4.01 -22.50 -17.59
CA LYS A 267 4.59 -23.19 -16.43
C LYS A 267 6.12 -23.30 -16.49
N GLU A 268 6.68 -23.52 -17.67
CA GLU A 268 8.12 -23.63 -17.87
C GLU A 268 8.82 -22.30 -17.60
N GLU A 269 8.20 -21.20 -18.02
CA GLU A 269 8.68 -19.86 -17.71
C GLU A 269 8.58 -19.58 -16.20
N SER A 270 7.49 -19.96 -15.55
CA SER A 270 7.34 -19.87 -14.09
C SER A 270 8.49 -20.56 -13.35
N ALA A 271 8.87 -21.76 -13.78
CA ALA A 271 9.99 -22.49 -13.17
C ALA A 271 11.33 -21.75 -13.31
N ARG A 272 11.60 -21.18 -14.50
CA ARG A 272 12.81 -20.37 -14.73
C ARG A 272 12.78 -19.08 -13.91
N VAL A 273 11.65 -18.36 -13.89
CA VAL A 273 11.47 -17.15 -13.10
C VAL A 273 11.69 -17.43 -11.62
N LEU A 274 11.06 -18.46 -11.06
CA LEU A 274 11.23 -18.84 -9.65
C LEU A 274 12.70 -19.14 -9.32
N SER A 275 13.40 -19.86 -10.20
CA SER A 275 14.81 -20.21 -9.98
C SER A 275 15.71 -18.98 -9.85
N GLN A 276 15.49 -17.96 -10.68
CA GLN A 276 16.26 -16.71 -10.65
C GLN A 276 15.79 -15.78 -9.50
N LEU A 277 14.50 -15.76 -9.21
CA LEU A 277 13.94 -15.01 -8.08
C LEU A 277 14.55 -15.48 -6.74
N LYS A 278 14.69 -16.80 -6.55
CA LYS A 278 15.38 -17.38 -5.38
C LYS A 278 16.80 -16.84 -5.21
N ARG A 279 17.54 -16.60 -6.31
CA ARG A 279 18.87 -16.00 -6.23
C ARG A 279 18.84 -14.55 -5.75
N VAL A 280 17.83 -13.78 -6.16
CA VAL A 280 17.62 -12.40 -5.66
C VAL A 280 17.33 -12.42 -4.15
N ILE A 281 16.39 -13.25 -3.73
CA ILE A 281 16.01 -13.39 -2.31
C ILE A 281 17.21 -13.87 -1.48
N ARG A 282 17.93 -14.91 -1.96
CA ARG A 282 19.07 -15.50 -1.24
C ARG A 282 20.17 -14.50 -0.95
N THR A 283 20.43 -13.56 -1.83
CA THR A 283 21.46 -12.53 -1.65
C THR A 283 20.97 -11.28 -0.93
N ASN A 284 19.66 -11.15 -0.68
CA ASN A 284 19.07 -10.02 0.05
C ASN A 284 18.90 -10.36 1.55
N TYR A 285 18.04 -11.33 1.86
CA TYR A 285 17.71 -11.72 3.24
C TYR A 285 17.74 -13.24 3.46
N SER A 286 18.29 -14.00 2.54
CA SER A 286 18.47 -15.47 2.61
C SER A 286 17.15 -16.25 2.43
N ASN A 287 16.20 -16.10 3.31
CA ASN A 287 14.85 -16.65 3.32
C ASN A 287 13.98 -15.82 4.29
N PRO A 288 12.65 -15.79 4.09
CA PRO A 288 11.78 -14.94 4.88
C PRO A 288 11.53 -15.45 6.31
N PRO A 289 10.95 -14.61 7.21
CA PRO A 289 10.56 -15.01 8.55
C PRO A 289 9.33 -15.92 8.53
N THR A 290 9.15 -16.76 9.55
CA THR A 290 8.11 -17.80 9.55
C THR A 290 6.80 -17.37 10.22
N HIS A 291 6.86 -16.50 11.26
CA HIS A 291 5.75 -16.29 12.19
C HIS A 291 4.54 -15.63 11.52
N GLY A 292 4.74 -14.46 10.94
CA GLY A 292 3.63 -13.71 10.34
C GLY A 292 3.00 -14.43 9.13
N ALA A 293 3.81 -15.09 8.30
CA ALA A 293 3.32 -15.88 7.18
C ALA A 293 2.50 -17.10 7.64
N ALA A 294 2.89 -17.76 8.73
CA ALA A 294 2.13 -18.86 9.31
C ALA A 294 0.75 -18.40 9.80
N ILE A 295 0.66 -17.21 10.43
CA ILE A 295 -0.60 -16.61 10.85
C ILE A 295 -1.51 -16.33 9.64
N VAL A 296 -0.99 -15.62 8.63
CA VAL A 296 -1.75 -15.29 7.42
C VAL A 296 -2.21 -16.56 6.70
N ALA A 297 -1.33 -17.55 6.53
CA ALA A 297 -1.70 -18.84 5.94
C ALA A 297 -2.79 -19.57 6.73
N THR A 298 -2.71 -19.56 8.06
CA THR A 298 -3.71 -20.21 8.93
C THR A 298 -5.08 -19.53 8.78
N VAL A 299 -5.13 -18.20 8.77
CA VAL A 299 -6.38 -17.46 8.55
C VAL A 299 -6.95 -17.74 7.15
N LEU A 300 -6.16 -17.56 6.11
CA LEU A 300 -6.66 -17.63 4.72
C LEU A 300 -7.08 -19.05 4.29
N ASN A 301 -6.46 -20.07 4.87
CA ASN A 301 -6.78 -21.48 4.56
C ASN A 301 -7.88 -22.08 5.47
N SER A 302 -8.31 -21.37 6.51
CA SER A 302 -9.42 -21.77 7.37
C SER A 302 -10.69 -21.02 6.98
N PRO A 303 -11.75 -21.67 6.48
CA PRO A 303 -13.00 -20.98 6.13
C PRO A 303 -13.57 -20.16 7.29
N LYS A 304 -13.49 -20.67 8.53
CA LYS A 304 -13.96 -19.99 9.74
C LYS A 304 -13.14 -18.74 10.04
N LEU A 305 -11.81 -18.85 10.06
CA LEU A 305 -10.93 -17.71 10.40
C LEU A 305 -10.93 -16.69 9.28
N ARG A 306 -11.02 -17.13 8.02
CA ARG A 306 -11.15 -16.26 6.87
C ARG A 306 -12.42 -15.41 6.96
N GLN A 307 -13.57 -16.00 7.21
CA GLN A 307 -14.81 -15.25 7.38
C GLN A 307 -14.70 -14.24 8.54
N MET A 308 -14.15 -14.67 9.68
CA MET A 308 -13.93 -13.77 10.81
C MET A 308 -13.04 -12.57 10.44
N TRP A 309 -11.96 -12.81 9.70
CA TRP A 309 -11.08 -11.75 9.21
C TRP A 309 -11.77 -10.81 8.21
N GLU A 310 -12.56 -11.35 7.29
CA GLU A 310 -13.33 -10.57 6.32
C GLU A 310 -14.35 -9.65 7.02
N ASP A 311 -15.02 -10.16 8.05
CA ASP A 311 -15.98 -9.38 8.86
C ASP A 311 -15.28 -8.27 9.66
N GLU A 312 -14.13 -8.56 10.27
CA GLU A 312 -13.34 -7.55 11.00
C GLU A 312 -12.80 -6.46 10.05
N LEU A 313 -12.32 -6.84 8.87
CA LEU A 313 -11.84 -5.90 7.86
C LEU A 313 -12.98 -5.05 7.30
N ALA A 314 -14.18 -5.63 7.11
CA ALA A 314 -15.37 -4.88 6.73
C ALA A 314 -15.72 -3.81 7.77
N GLN A 315 -15.69 -4.15 9.07
CA GLN A 315 -15.92 -3.18 10.16
C GLN A 315 -14.88 -2.05 10.14
N MET A 316 -13.61 -2.36 9.89
CA MET A 316 -12.56 -1.35 9.77
C MET A 316 -12.82 -0.40 8.57
N ARG A 317 -13.19 -0.94 7.42
CA ARG A 317 -13.55 -0.19 6.22
C ARG A 317 -14.76 0.72 6.46
N ASP A 318 -15.82 0.20 7.03
CA ASP A 318 -17.06 0.93 7.28
C ASP A 318 -16.83 2.08 8.27
N ARG A 319 -16.00 1.86 9.29
CA ARG A 319 -15.59 2.90 10.21
C ARG A 319 -14.80 4.00 9.50
N ILE A 320 -13.88 3.67 8.60
CA ILE A 320 -13.15 4.68 7.82
C ILE A 320 -14.13 5.50 6.96
N LYS A 321 -15.10 4.86 6.31
CA LYS A 321 -16.14 5.56 5.53
C LYS A 321 -16.99 6.49 6.42
N SER A 322 -17.35 6.05 7.62
CA SER A 322 -18.05 6.88 8.61
C SER A 322 -17.21 8.10 9.04
N MET A 323 -15.90 7.93 9.24
CA MET A 323 -15.01 9.06 9.59
C MET A 323 -14.87 10.05 8.42
N ARG A 324 -14.84 9.59 7.18
CA ARG A 324 -14.85 10.47 5.99
C ARG A 324 -16.12 11.30 5.92
N HIS A 325 -17.27 10.65 6.07
CA HIS A 325 -18.57 11.31 6.10
C HIS A 325 -18.64 12.33 7.24
N GLY A 326 -18.32 11.92 8.48
CA GLY A 326 -18.32 12.79 9.64
C GLY A 326 -17.39 14.00 9.51
N LEU A 327 -16.20 13.83 8.94
CA LEU A 327 -15.29 14.95 8.71
C LEU A 327 -15.88 15.97 7.72
N LYS A 328 -16.46 15.52 6.60
CA LYS A 328 -17.14 16.40 5.64
C LYS A 328 -18.28 17.19 6.30
N GLU A 329 -19.18 16.50 7.02
CA GLU A 329 -20.32 17.13 7.67
C GLU A 329 -19.86 18.18 8.73
N LYS A 330 -18.83 17.88 9.50
CA LYS A 330 -18.31 18.80 10.51
C LYS A 330 -17.59 20.00 9.91
N LEU A 331 -16.91 19.86 8.79
CA LEU A 331 -16.32 20.97 8.04
C LEU A 331 -17.42 21.89 7.47
N ALA A 332 -18.49 21.32 6.91
CA ALA A 332 -19.64 22.09 6.44
C ALA A 332 -20.33 22.84 7.59
N ALA A 333 -20.54 22.19 8.74
CA ALA A 333 -21.12 22.81 9.93
C ALA A 333 -20.23 23.92 10.51
N ALA A 334 -18.92 23.87 10.30
CA ALA A 334 -17.98 24.91 10.71
C ALA A 334 -17.98 26.14 9.76
N GLY A 335 -18.89 26.18 8.76
CA GLY A 335 -19.04 27.32 7.86
C GLY A 335 -18.06 27.36 6.69
N ILE A 336 -17.38 26.26 6.39
CA ILE A 336 -16.51 26.15 5.24
C ILE A 336 -17.38 26.01 3.98
N SER A 337 -17.32 27.01 3.11
CA SER A 337 -18.04 27.02 1.82
C SER A 337 -17.37 26.17 0.73
N HIS A 338 -16.16 25.69 0.96
CA HIS A 338 -15.43 24.86 0.03
C HIS A 338 -16.04 23.45 -0.01
N ASP A 339 -16.16 22.87 -1.20
CA ASP A 339 -16.70 21.52 -1.37
C ASP A 339 -15.67 20.47 -0.90
N PHE A 340 -16.01 19.70 0.12
CA PHE A 340 -15.24 18.60 0.65
C PHE A 340 -15.81 17.21 0.27
N SER A 341 -16.70 17.13 -0.73
CA SER A 341 -17.27 15.86 -1.20
C SER A 341 -16.20 14.87 -1.70
N PHE A 342 -15.06 15.39 -2.16
CA PHE A 342 -13.90 14.56 -2.56
C PHE A 342 -13.39 13.66 -1.44
N ILE A 343 -13.54 14.04 -0.16
CA ILE A 343 -13.12 13.20 0.97
C ILE A 343 -13.90 11.88 0.99
N GLU A 344 -15.19 11.91 0.67
CA GLU A 344 -16.03 10.70 0.57
C GLU A 344 -15.74 9.90 -0.71
N ALA A 345 -15.40 10.57 -1.80
CA ALA A 345 -15.04 9.92 -3.07
C ALA A 345 -13.69 9.18 -3.00
N GLN A 346 -12.76 9.66 -2.17
CA GLN A 346 -11.46 9.03 -1.96
C GLN A 346 -11.60 7.71 -1.17
N ARG A 347 -10.68 6.77 -1.44
CA ARG A 347 -10.71 5.40 -0.91
C ARG A 347 -9.53 5.13 0.04
N GLY A 348 -9.70 4.14 0.91
CA GLY A 348 -8.64 3.66 1.79
C GLY A 348 -8.39 4.55 3.00
N MET A 349 -7.20 4.44 3.57
CA MET A 349 -6.85 5.04 4.87
C MET A 349 -6.53 6.53 4.80
N PHE A 350 -6.23 7.07 3.60
CA PHE A 350 -5.73 8.43 3.44
C PHE A 350 -6.72 9.34 2.71
N SER A 351 -6.65 10.63 3.04
CA SER A 351 -7.23 11.71 2.25
C SER A 351 -6.15 12.73 1.91
N TYR A 352 -6.14 13.18 0.67
CA TYR A 352 -5.30 14.29 0.23
C TYR A 352 -6.12 15.58 0.36
N SER A 353 -6.04 16.18 1.57
CA SER A 353 -6.98 17.20 2.03
C SER A 353 -6.92 18.52 1.26
N GLY A 354 -5.80 18.79 0.57
CA GLY A 354 -5.53 20.04 -0.10
C GLY A 354 -5.06 21.17 0.81
N LEU A 355 -4.76 20.87 2.06
CA LEU A 355 -4.09 21.80 2.96
C LEU A 355 -2.69 22.09 2.46
N THR A 356 -2.28 23.36 2.50
CA THR A 356 -0.91 23.76 2.18
C THR A 356 0.05 23.41 3.33
N ALA A 357 1.36 23.41 3.03
CA ALA A 357 2.38 23.15 4.04
C ALA A 357 2.28 24.12 5.22
N ASP A 358 1.99 25.42 4.97
CA ASP A 358 1.83 26.42 6.02
C ASP A 358 0.58 26.16 6.88
N GLN A 359 -0.52 25.71 6.27
CA GLN A 359 -1.72 25.33 7.02
C GLN A 359 -1.47 24.10 7.88
N VAL A 360 -0.73 23.12 7.37
CA VAL A 360 -0.33 21.94 8.15
C VAL A 360 0.60 22.33 9.31
N ALA A 361 1.54 23.24 9.09
CA ALA A 361 2.40 23.76 10.17
C ALA A 361 1.57 24.45 11.27
N LYS A 362 0.59 25.28 10.90
CA LYS A 362 -0.33 25.90 11.84
C LYS A 362 -1.13 24.87 12.65
N LEU A 363 -1.63 23.78 12.02
CA LEU A 363 -2.31 22.69 12.74
C LEU A 363 -1.39 22.05 13.80
N GLN A 364 -0.13 21.82 13.46
CA GLN A 364 0.84 21.23 14.38
C GLN A 364 1.16 22.19 15.53
N GLU A 365 1.46 23.45 15.22
CA GLU A 365 1.88 24.46 16.22
C GLU A 365 0.75 24.85 17.17
N GLN A 366 -0.43 25.13 16.62
CA GLN A 366 -1.54 25.68 17.39
C GLN A 366 -2.42 24.60 18.04
N ASP A 367 -2.58 23.45 17.37
CA ASP A 367 -3.56 22.43 17.72
C ASP A 367 -2.96 21.08 18.12
N ALA A 368 -1.65 20.90 18.03
CA ALA A 368 -1.01 19.60 18.21
C ALA A 368 -1.60 18.51 17.30
N ILE A 369 -2.01 18.89 16.08
CA ILE A 369 -2.50 17.96 15.04
C ILE A 369 -1.39 17.78 14.01
N TYR A 370 -0.92 16.56 13.90
CA TYR A 370 0.22 16.17 13.10
C TYR A 370 -0.24 15.53 11.78
N ALA A 371 0.02 16.18 10.66
CA ALA A 371 -0.24 15.70 9.29
C ALA A 371 1.01 15.85 8.44
N LEU A 372 1.07 15.24 7.26
CA LEU A 372 2.18 15.46 6.35
C LEU A 372 2.09 16.85 5.70
N SER A 373 3.22 17.50 5.50
CA SER A 373 3.31 18.83 4.86
C SER A 373 2.70 18.88 3.45
N THR A 374 2.54 17.72 2.81
CA THR A 374 1.84 17.55 1.52
C THR A 374 0.32 17.69 1.62
N GLY A 375 -0.24 17.81 2.81
CA GLY A 375 -1.68 17.82 3.05
C GLY A 375 -2.31 16.42 3.14
N ARG A 376 -1.53 15.34 3.15
CA ARG A 376 -2.06 13.99 3.41
C ARG A 376 -2.45 13.84 4.87
N ILE A 377 -3.67 13.37 5.12
CA ILE A 377 -4.17 12.98 6.44
C ILE A 377 -4.57 11.50 6.44
N CYS A 378 -4.32 10.82 7.55
CA CYS A 378 -4.80 9.45 7.80
C CYS A 378 -6.21 9.52 8.40
N VAL A 379 -7.23 9.30 7.57
CA VAL A 379 -8.64 9.29 8.02
C VAL A 379 -8.91 8.13 8.98
N ALA A 380 -8.18 7.04 8.84
CA ALA A 380 -8.26 5.88 9.73
C ALA A 380 -7.80 6.17 11.18
N ALA A 381 -7.12 7.30 11.42
CA ALA A 381 -6.73 7.75 12.75
C ALA A 381 -7.76 8.70 13.41
N LEU A 382 -8.79 9.11 12.68
CA LEU A 382 -9.93 9.82 13.24
C LEU A 382 -10.78 8.88 14.09
N ASN A 383 -11.42 9.42 15.12
CA ASN A 383 -12.34 8.70 15.98
C ASN A 383 -13.40 9.65 16.56
N SER A 384 -14.39 9.13 17.28
CA SER A 384 -15.47 9.92 17.89
C SER A 384 -14.97 10.99 18.87
N LYS A 385 -13.78 10.81 19.46
CA LYS A 385 -13.21 11.72 20.46
C LYS A 385 -12.37 12.85 19.86
N ASN A 386 -11.82 12.67 18.65
CA ASN A 386 -10.91 13.66 18.05
C ASN A 386 -11.46 14.36 16.80
N ILE A 387 -12.47 13.81 16.12
CA ILE A 387 -12.97 14.31 14.84
C ILE A 387 -13.49 15.76 14.91
N ASP A 388 -14.18 16.14 15.99
CA ASP A 388 -14.69 17.51 16.19
C ASP A 388 -13.55 18.51 16.26
N ARG A 389 -12.55 18.22 17.08
CA ARG A 389 -11.36 19.06 17.24
C ARG A 389 -10.59 19.18 15.93
N VAL A 390 -10.40 18.07 15.21
CA VAL A 390 -9.71 18.06 13.91
C VAL A 390 -10.46 18.90 12.90
N ALA A 391 -11.78 18.73 12.78
CA ALA A 391 -12.60 19.52 11.85
C ALA A 391 -12.56 21.01 12.15
N GLN A 392 -12.69 21.41 13.42
CA GLN A 392 -12.59 22.82 13.85
C GLN A 392 -11.22 23.42 13.55
N ALA A 393 -10.14 22.68 13.81
CA ALA A 393 -8.79 23.14 13.53
C ALA A 393 -8.55 23.30 12.03
N ILE A 394 -8.98 22.34 11.21
CA ILE A 394 -8.91 22.44 9.74
C ILE A 394 -9.72 23.64 9.25
N ALA A 395 -10.95 23.83 9.75
CA ALA A 395 -11.77 24.97 9.38
C ALA A 395 -11.08 26.30 9.70
N ARG A 396 -10.48 26.42 10.88
CA ARG A 396 -9.76 27.63 11.29
C ARG A 396 -8.59 27.96 10.36
N VAL A 397 -7.75 26.98 10.02
CA VAL A 397 -6.60 27.24 9.13
C VAL A 397 -7.00 27.51 7.68
N LEU A 398 -8.17 27.02 7.24
CA LEU A 398 -8.73 27.32 5.93
C LEU A 398 -9.33 28.74 5.87
N MET A 399 -9.88 29.24 6.97
CA MET A 399 -10.46 30.59 7.07
C MET A 399 -9.40 31.66 7.38
N SER A 400 -8.25 31.29 7.95
CA SER A 400 -7.18 32.25 8.21
C SER A 400 -6.48 32.62 6.91
N LYS A 401 -6.54 33.93 6.55
CA LYS A 401 -5.84 34.51 5.40
C LYS A 401 -4.33 34.48 5.58
#